data_4a3b4117a024edc2e3e60fbd15008179
#
_entry.id   4a3b4117a024edc2e3e60fbd15008179
#
_cell.length_a   1.000
_cell.length_b   1.000
_cell.length_c   1.000
_cell.angle_alpha   90.00
_cell.angle_beta   90.00
_cell.angle_gamma   90.00
#
_symmetry.space_group_name_H-M   'P 1'
#
loop_
_entity.id
_entity.type
_entity.pdbx_description
1 polymer ?
#
loop_
_entity_poly.entity_id
_entity_poly.type
_entity_poly.pdbx_seq_one_letter_code
_entity_poly.pdbx_strand_id
1 'polypeptide(L)'
;MSKEYESKTEHKENLIDIAGLFDDLIKGIIQMKWRFLIILVICGAVFCGYKRLTYSPYYVASSTFTINSSITSENSNSYIENATANQMAKSFPYILKSGAFKEVLAQDLGLQSVPGTIEAEVMENTNLFTLKVTANNPKMAEKILKAVVKNYPSVAEFVIGSSQLTLMDESGVPTTPANPFSYRHEIQIGILIGILLCILLDVLLALGKNTVKKEEDFKRLFHAKSLGIMPRAKFHKKRTQTQELIVLDNPRIPRSFLEAARTVRRRIERAQKETGMKSFLVTSAMPGEGKSTVSANIAISLAMKGYKVILVDADLRNPSTAKVLGMNEQELGTLEVMKGEVNIDDAVQQYKNTSVKVLAGSTPIQDTSTVLSGKNMRQFVKELEAEADFVIIDTPPSGLLSDAAIVAQYVDGAVFVIRQDYTDVDRILEGMEILSGSGAEITGCILNDVNVRTSESQHYMNSYRTKGETL
;
A
#
# COMPACT_ATOMS: atom_id res chain seq x y z
N MET A 1 -37.59 1.11 -25.26
CA MET A 1 -36.16 1.46 -25.47
C MET A 1 -35.53 2.22 -24.31
N SER A 2 -36.24 2.93 -23.44
CA SER A 2 -35.63 3.67 -22.30
C SER A 2 -35.31 2.79 -21.07
N LYS A 3 -36.09 1.75 -20.80
CA LYS A 3 -35.88 0.85 -19.63
C LYS A 3 -34.72 -0.13 -19.77
N GLU A 4 -34.26 -0.42 -20.97
CA GLU A 4 -33.15 -1.33 -21.24
C GLU A 4 -31.78 -0.63 -21.16
N TYR A 5 -31.78 0.69 -21.25
CA TYR A 5 -30.59 1.53 -21.06
C TYR A 5 -30.29 1.80 -19.57
N GLU A 6 -31.32 1.93 -18.74
CA GLU A 6 -31.18 2.11 -17.29
C GLU A 6 -30.67 0.84 -16.59
N SER A 7 -31.12 -0.36 -17.02
CA SER A 7 -30.68 -1.62 -16.41
C SER A 7 -29.21 -1.98 -16.72
N LYS A 8 -28.64 -1.47 -17.83
CA LYS A 8 -27.21 -1.66 -18.17
C LYS A 8 -26.28 -0.70 -17.45
N THR A 9 -26.78 0.42 -16.94
CA THR A 9 -25.99 1.39 -16.17
C THR A 9 -25.90 1.00 -14.69
N GLU A 10 -26.96 0.42 -14.11
CA GLU A 10 -26.97 -0.03 -12.71
C GLU A 10 -26.06 -1.25 -12.43
N HIS A 11 -25.82 -2.11 -13.44
CA HIS A 11 -24.93 -3.29 -13.27
C HIS A 11 -23.42 -2.97 -13.38
N LYS A 12 -23.04 -1.72 -13.71
CA LYS A 12 -21.62 -1.31 -13.74
C LYS A 12 -21.10 -0.74 -12.41
N GLU A 13 -21.97 -0.55 -11.43
CA GLU A 13 -21.62 0.16 -10.18
C GLU A 13 -20.87 -0.66 -9.13
N ASN A 14 -20.71 -1.98 -9.31
CA ASN A 14 -20.02 -2.85 -8.35
C ASN A 14 -18.78 -3.58 -8.88
N LEU A 15 -18.25 -3.17 -10.02
CA LEU A 15 -16.93 -3.67 -10.44
C LEU A 15 -15.86 -2.94 -9.65
N ILE A 16 -15.32 -3.62 -8.65
CA ILE A 16 -14.11 -3.20 -7.95
C ILE A 16 -13.05 -2.89 -9.02
N ASP A 17 -12.59 -1.64 -9.07
CA ASP A 17 -11.53 -1.21 -10.00
C ASP A 17 -10.21 -1.89 -9.59
N ILE A 18 -10.00 -3.11 -10.09
CA ILE A 18 -8.85 -3.95 -9.76
C ILE A 18 -7.54 -3.24 -10.13
N ALA A 19 -7.54 -2.45 -11.22
CA ALA A 19 -6.36 -1.69 -11.63
C ALA A 19 -6.05 -0.54 -10.66
N GLY A 20 -7.09 0.15 -10.17
CA GLY A 20 -6.96 1.19 -9.15
C GLY A 20 -6.50 0.63 -7.80
N LEU A 21 -7.01 -0.55 -7.39
CA LEU A 21 -6.56 -1.24 -6.19
C LEU A 21 -5.08 -1.65 -6.29
N PHE A 22 -4.63 -2.13 -7.45
CA PHE A 22 -3.24 -2.53 -7.64
C PHE A 22 -2.28 -1.33 -7.55
N ASP A 23 -2.66 -0.18 -8.10
CA ASP A 23 -1.89 1.07 -7.97
C ASP A 23 -1.84 1.55 -6.51
N ASP A 24 -2.93 1.41 -5.75
CA ASP A 24 -2.99 1.78 -4.34
C ASP A 24 -2.13 0.85 -3.47
N LEU A 25 -2.12 -0.45 -3.75
CA LEU A 25 -1.24 -1.42 -3.09
C LEU A 25 0.25 -1.07 -3.32
N ILE A 26 0.64 -0.77 -4.57
CA ILE A 26 2.02 -0.38 -4.87
C ILE A 26 2.40 0.91 -4.15
N LYS A 27 1.49 1.90 -4.12
CA LYS A 27 1.73 3.17 -3.41
C LYS A 27 1.83 2.94 -1.89
N GLY A 28 0.96 2.08 -1.34
CA GLY A 28 0.97 1.70 0.08
C GLY A 28 2.30 1.08 0.49
N ILE A 29 2.77 0.08 -0.26
CA ILE A 29 4.06 -0.58 -0.03
C ILE A 29 5.22 0.43 -0.07
N ILE A 30 5.24 1.33 -1.06
CA ILE A 30 6.32 2.33 -1.19
C ILE A 30 6.30 3.34 -0.04
N GLN A 31 5.12 3.82 0.37
CA GLN A 31 4.97 4.77 1.47
C GLN A 31 5.30 4.15 2.83
N MET A 32 4.92 2.88 3.04
CA MET A 32 5.03 2.19 4.32
C MET A 32 6.22 1.22 4.37
N LYS A 33 7.17 1.26 3.43
CA LYS A 33 8.30 0.33 3.29
C LYS A 33 9.07 0.06 4.59
N TRP A 34 9.33 1.09 5.40
CA TRP A 34 10.01 0.94 6.70
C TRP A 34 9.15 0.22 7.73
N ARG A 35 7.83 0.46 7.75
CA ARG A 35 6.90 -0.23 8.64
C ARG A 35 6.78 -1.71 8.27
N PHE A 36 6.70 -2.01 6.98
CA PHE A 36 6.67 -3.40 6.50
C PHE A 36 7.97 -4.13 6.83
N LEU A 37 9.12 -3.49 6.67
CA LEU A 37 10.41 -4.08 7.05
C LEU A 37 10.44 -4.45 8.55
N ILE A 38 9.94 -3.58 9.41
CA ILE A 38 9.84 -3.83 10.85
C ILE A 38 8.91 -5.02 11.13
N ILE A 39 7.75 -5.10 10.48
CA ILE A 39 6.81 -6.22 10.64
C ILE A 39 7.47 -7.55 10.22
N LEU A 40 8.19 -7.57 9.10
CA LEU A 40 8.90 -8.77 8.62
C LEU A 40 9.94 -9.26 9.63
N VAL A 41 10.73 -8.34 10.18
CA VAL A 41 11.75 -8.68 11.19
C VAL A 41 11.08 -9.22 12.47
N ILE A 42 10.03 -8.58 12.93
CA ILE A 42 9.29 -9.01 14.13
C ILE A 42 8.65 -10.39 13.90
N CYS A 43 7.97 -10.61 12.77
CA CYS A 43 7.36 -11.90 12.45
C CYS A 43 8.40 -13.02 12.38
N GLY A 44 9.54 -12.77 11.72
CA GLY A 44 10.65 -13.73 11.66
C GLY A 44 11.21 -14.07 13.04
N ALA A 45 11.43 -13.08 13.88
CA ALA A 45 11.96 -13.27 15.23
C ALA A 45 10.96 -13.99 16.16
N VAL A 46 9.70 -13.57 16.15
CA VAL A 46 8.64 -14.17 16.97
C VAL A 46 8.39 -15.61 16.58
N PHE A 47 8.27 -15.90 15.28
CA PHE A 47 8.06 -17.27 14.80
C PHE A 47 9.24 -18.18 15.12
N CYS A 48 10.47 -17.71 14.90
CA CYS A 48 11.68 -18.45 15.25
C CYS A 48 11.78 -18.70 16.78
N GLY A 49 11.47 -17.68 17.59
CA GLY A 49 11.43 -17.79 19.04
C GLY A 49 10.39 -18.80 19.52
N TYR A 50 9.18 -18.74 18.98
CA TYR A 50 8.10 -19.70 19.27
C TYR A 50 8.52 -21.14 18.93
N LYS A 51 9.08 -21.33 17.74
CA LYS A 51 9.57 -22.65 17.29
C LYS A 51 10.73 -23.14 18.17
N ARG A 52 11.61 -22.25 18.61
CA ARG A 52 12.71 -22.59 19.51
C ARG A 52 12.21 -23.05 20.90
N LEU A 53 11.16 -22.41 21.43
CA LEU A 53 10.55 -22.77 22.71
C LEU A 53 9.81 -24.11 22.64
N THR A 54 9.21 -24.42 21.52
CA THR A 54 8.45 -25.68 21.30
C THR A 54 9.30 -26.79 20.72
N TYR A 55 10.57 -26.53 20.42
CA TYR A 55 11.48 -27.52 19.86
C TYR A 55 11.84 -28.59 20.86
N SER A 56 11.55 -29.85 20.53
CA SER A 56 11.98 -31.03 21.28
C SER A 56 12.90 -31.89 20.39
N PRO A 57 14.19 -31.99 20.69
CA PRO A 57 15.10 -32.83 19.96
C PRO A 57 14.80 -34.31 20.20
N TYR A 58 14.87 -35.11 19.15
CA TYR A 58 14.90 -36.56 19.26
C TYR A 58 16.12 -37.14 18.56
N TYR A 59 16.57 -38.29 19.08
CA TYR A 59 17.77 -38.96 18.65
C TYR A 59 17.43 -40.37 18.19
N VAL A 60 18.06 -40.81 17.12
CA VAL A 60 17.85 -42.14 16.54
C VAL A 60 19.14 -42.93 16.67
N ALA A 61 19.09 -44.02 17.41
CA ALA A 61 20.14 -45.02 17.43
C ALA A 61 19.72 -46.20 16.53
N SER A 62 20.61 -46.71 15.70
CA SER A 62 20.30 -47.78 14.76
C SER A 62 21.34 -48.91 14.82
N SER A 63 20.88 -50.13 14.61
CA SER A 63 21.74 -51.29 14.40
C SER A 63 21.24 -52.14 13.24
N THR A 64 22.12 -52.64 12.44
CA THR A 64 21.80 -53.48 11.30
C THR A 64 22.25 -54.94 11.58
N PHE A 65 21.34 -55.87 11.30
CA PHE A 65 21.54 -57.30 11.57
C PHE A 65 21.29 -58.09 10.27
N THR A 66 21.94 -59.27 10.22
CA THR A 66 21.54 -60.35 9.32
C THR A 66 20.82 -61.46 10.11
N ILE A 67 19.81 -62.02 9.48
CA ILE A 67 19.11 -63.22 9.99
C ILE A 67 19.68 -64.42 9.27
N ASN A 68 20.29 -65.35 10.06
CA ASN A 68 20.73 -66.65 9.58
C ASN A 68 19.87 -67.74 10.20
N SER A 69 19.30 -68.63 9.40
CA SER A 69 18.62 -69.81 9.95
C SER A 69 19.65 -70.82 10.46
N SER A 70 19.49 -71.28 11.69
CA SER A 70 20.39 -72.25 12.35
C SER A 70 20.10 -73.68 11.95
N ILE A 71 19.30 -73.91 10.91
CA ILE A 71 18.99 -75.27 10.43
C ILE A 71 20.15 -75.79 9.61
N THR A 72 21.17 -76.30 10.27
CA THR A 72 22.23 -77.11 9.66
C THR A 72 21.69 -78.49 9.29
N SER A 73 21.09 -78.64 8.10
CA SER A 73 20.93 -79.93 7.47
C SER A 73 21.77 -79.91 6.19
N GLU A 74 22.69 -80.84 6.09
CA GLU A 74 23.66 -80.99 4.99
C GLU A 74 23.07 -81.10 3.57
N ASN A 75 21.76 -80.91 3.40
CA ASN A 75 21.06 -81.00 2.10
C ASN A 75 19.97 -79.95 1.90
N SER A 76 19.98 -78.79 2.56
CA SER A 76 18.95 -77.78 2.33
C SER A 76 19.35 -76.83 1.19
N ASN A 77 18.46 -76.71 0.17
CA ASN A 77 18.59 -75.78 -0.93
C ASN A 77 18.60 -74.33 -0.37
N SER A 78 19.61 -73.54 -0.75
CA SER A 78 19.78 -72.11 -0.35
C SER A 78 18.54 -71.22 -0.60
N TYR A 79 17.63 -71.64 -1.47
CA TYR A 79 16.34 -70.99 -1.71
C TYR A 79 15.36 -71.09 -0.54
N ILE A 80 15.37 -72.18 0.21
CA ILE A 80 14.47 -72.38 1.39
C ILE A 80 14.95 -71.55 2.56
N GLU A 81 16.26 -71.41 2.71
CA GLU A 81 16.87 -70.55 3.76
C GLU A 81 16.53 -69.08 3.57
N ASN A 82 16.60 -68.59 2.36
CA ASN A 82 16.25 -67.19 2.04
C ASN A 82 14.74 -66.90 2.19
N ALA A 83 13.85 -67.87 1.86
CA ALA A 83 12.41 -67.71 2.04
C ALA A 83 12.04 -67.64 3.52
N THR A 84 12.64 -68.49 4.35
CA THR A 84 12.42 -68.51 5.80
C THR A 84 12.98 -67.24 6.48
N ALA A 85 14.16 -66.81 6.10
CA ALA A 85 14.77 -65.56 6.59
C ALA A 85 13.90 -64.34 6.25
N ASN A 86 13.35 -64.28 5.04
CA ASN A 86 12.43 -63.21 4.61
C ASN A 86 11.11 -63.21 5.39
N GLN A 87 10.57 -64.40 5.68
CA GLN A 87 9.35 -64.52 6.49
C GLN A 87 9.59 -64.14 7.93
N MET A 88 10.73 -64.50 8.53
CA MET A 88 11.18 -64.07 9.82
C MET A 88 11.35 -62.55 9.89
N ALA A 89 12.03 -61.98 8.89
CA ALA A 89 12.21 -60.52 8.78
C ALA A 89 10.88 -59.75 8.79
N LYS A 90 9.86 -60.25 8.07
CA LYS A 90 8.52 -59.67 8.03
C LYS A 90 7.79 -59.73 9.36
N SER A 91 8.04 -60.72 10.21
CA SER A 91 7.42 -60.89 11.51
C SER A 91 8.08 -59.99 12.58
N PHE A 92 9.31 -59.56 12.35
CA PHE A 92 10.12 -58.79 13.29
C PHE A 92 9.46 -57.48 13.81
N PRO A 93 8.93 -56.63 12.95
CA PRO A 93 8.30 -55.38 13.37
C PRO A 93 7.09 -55.63 14.31
N TYR A 94 6.40 -56.74 14.12
CA TYR A 94 5.23 -57.09 14.97
C TYR A 94 5.65 -57.50 16.38
N ILE A 95 6.72 -58.28 16.51
CA ILE A 95 7.27 -58.70 17.82
C ILE A 95 7.74 -57.48 18.61
N LEU A 96 8.49 -56.55 17.96
CA LEU A 96 9.00 -55.36 18.60
C LEU A 96 7.91 -54.39 19.05
N LYS A 97 6.76 -54.39 18.40
CA LYS A 97 5.61 -53.57 18.77
C LYS A 97 4.72 -54.23 19.82
N SER A 98 4.93 -55.51 20.11
CA SER A 98 4.12 -56.25 21.09
C SER A 98 4.23 -55.69 22.51
N GLY A 99 3.12 -55.69 23.27
CA GLY A 99 3.11 -55.22 24.64
C GLY A 99 4.05 -56.06 25.54
N ALA A 100 4.07 -57.39 25.35
CA ALA A 100 4.94 -58.28 26.08
C ALA A 100 6.42 -57.97 25.92
N PHE A 101 6.88 -57.66 24.71
CA PHE A 101 8.27 -57.28 24.48
C PHE A 101 8.63 -55.94 25.13
N LYS A 102 7.73 -54.95 25.05
CA LYS A 102 7.91 -53.66 25.73
C LYS A 102 7.99 -53.79 27.24
N GLU A 103 7.25 -54.72 27.80
CA GLU A 103 7.24 -54.98 29.23
C GLU A 103 8.58 -55.60 29.70
N VAL A 104 9.13 -56.53 28.93
CA VAL A 104 10.48 -57.12 29.16
C VAL A 104 11.56 -56.03 29.08
N LEU A 105 11.47 -55.18 28.08
CA LEU A 105 12.41 -54.06 27.95
C LEU A 105 12.30 -53.07 29.09
N ALA A 106 11.10 -52.74 29.52
CA ALA A 106 10.89 -51.83 30.65
C ALA A 106 11.49 -52.38 31.95
N GLN A 107 11.33 -53.67 32.20
CA GLN A 107 11.95 -54.37 33.34
C GLN A 107 13.48 -54.36 33.27
N ASP A 108 14.08 -54.68 32.09
CA ASP A 108 15.55 -54.69 31.91
C ASP A 108 16.16 -53.31 32.08
N LEU A 109 15.40 -52.26 31.68
CA LEU A 109 15.82 -50.85 31.81
C LEU A 109 15.53 -50.26 33.19
N GLY A 110 14.78 -50.96 34.06
CA GLY A 110 14.34 -50.47 35.37
C GLY A 110 13.33 -49.32 35.29
N LEU A 111 12.50 -49.30 34.25
CA LEU A 111 11.53 -48.23 33.96
C LEU A 111 10.09 -48.77 34.00
N GLN A 112 9.11 -47.92 34.26
CA GLN A 112 7.69 -48.28 34.17
C GLN A 112 7.22 -48.45 32.72
N SER A 113 7.84 -47.74 31.77
CA SER A 113 7.55 -47.87 30.33
C SER A 113 8.79 -47.47 29.53
N VAL A 114 8.91 -47.99 28.32
CA VAL A 114 10.03 -47.64 27.40
C VAL A 114 9.79 -46.22 26.84
N PRO A 115 10.66 -45.23 27.17
CA PRO A 115 10.53 -43.84 26.69
C PRO A 115 11.09 -43.72 25.29
N GLY A 116 10.28 -44.05 24.25
CA GLY A 116 10.70 -43.97 22.88
C GLY A 116 9.92 -44.89 21.95
N THR A 117 10.22 -44.83 20.66
CA THR A 117 9.67 -45.72 19.64
C THR A 117 10.74 -46.66 19.14
N ILE A 118 10.34 -47.90 18.94
CA ILE A 118 11.19 -48.96 18.38
C ILE A 118 10.59 -49.35 17.04
N GLU A 119 11.36 -49.21 15.98
CA GLU A 119 10.96 -49.55 14.62
C GLU A 119 12.01 -50.49 14.00
N ALA A 120 11.53 -51.42 13.18
CA ALA A 120 12.39 -52.27 12.38
C ALA A 120 12.02 -52.07 10.90
N GLU A 121 13.03 -51.84 10.10
CA GLU A 121 12.91 -51.68 8.65
C GLU A 121 13.65 -52.88 8.00
N VAL A 122 12.93 -53.60 7.18
CA VAL A 122 13.45 -54.76 6.46
C VAL A 122 13.79 -54.32 5.08
N MET A 123 15.03 -54.61 4.61
CA MET A 123 15.42 -54.32 3.28
C MET A 123 14.88 -55.42 2.32
N GLU A 124 14.02 -55.02 1.39
CA GLU A 124 13.36 -55.92 0.47
C GLU A 124 14.37 -56.81 -0.30
N ASN A 125 14.03 -58.09 -0.41
CA ASN A 125 14.86 -59.12 -1.10
C ASN A 125 16.24 -59.37 -0.45
N THR A 126 16.41 -59.04 0.79
CA THR A 126 17.61 -59.33 1.61
C THR A 126 17.25 -59.92 2.96
N ASN A 127 18.25 -60.54 3.61
CA ASN A 127 18.13 -60.99 5.00
C ASN A 127 18.59 -59.92 5.99
N LEU A 128 18.72 -58.65 5.55
CA LEU A 128 19.13 -57.53 6.37
C LEU A 128 17.92 -56.80 6.94
N PHE A 129 18.01 -56.45 8.17
CA PHE A 129 17.07 -55.53 8.81
C PHE A 129 17.79 -54.49 9.65
N THR A 130 17.25 -53.33 9.70
CA THR A 130 17.75 -52.23 10.50
C THR A 130 16.76 -51.93 11.62
N LEU A 131 17.24 -52.02 12.84
CA LEU A 131 16.52 -51.60 14.03
C LEU A 131 16.77 -50.12 14.28
N LYS A 132 15.74 -49.34 14.45
CA LYS A 132 15.83 -47.89 14.76
C LYS A 132 15.12 -47.64 16.09
N VAL A 133 15.81 -46.98 17.00
CA VAL A 133 15.28 -46.59 18.31
C VAL A 133 15.30 -45.08 18.39
N THR A 134 14.14 -44.45 18.54
CA THR A 134 14.00 -43.03 18.69
C THR A 134 13.69 -42.67 20.13
N ALA A 135 14.48 -41.77 20.75
CA ALA A 135 14.25 -41.27 22.08
C ALA A 135 14.65 -39.80 22.22
N ASN A 136 14.13 -39.12 23.24
CA ASN A 136 14.43 -37.70 23.49
C ASN A 136 15.84 -37.44 24.06
N ASN A 137 16.56 -38.51 24.44
CA ASN A 137 17.92 -38.43 24.99
C ASN A 137 18.82 -39.42 24.24
N PRO A 138 20.03 -38.97 23.78
CA PRO A 138 20.93 -39.79 22.98
C PRO A 138 21.41 -41.06 23.74
N LYS A 139 21.71 -40.93 25.05
CA LYS A 139 22.10 -42.07 25.88
C LYS A 139 20.96 -43.03 26.12
N MET A 140 19.73 -42.53 26.16
CA MET A 140 18.53 -43.39 26.32
C MET A 140 18.25 -44.15 25.02
N ALA A 141 18.40 -43.52 23.86
CA ALA A 141 18.24 -44.18 22.55
C ALA A 141 19.22 -45.39 22.44
N GLU A 142 20.48 -45.18 22.77
CA GLU A 142 21.50 -46.23 22.78
C GLU A 142 21.17 -47.34 23.82
N LYS A 143 20.79 -46.94 25.06
CA LYS A 143 20.39 -47.93 26.12
C LYS A 143 19.25 -48.80 25.68
N ILE A 144 18.19 -48.21 25.13
CA ILE A 144 17.04 -48.96 24.63
C ILE A 144 17.47 -49.86 23.48
N LEU A 145 18.30 -49.37 22.54
CA LEU A 145 18.81 -50.17 21.44
C LEU A 145 19.57 -51.41 21.94
N LYS A 146 20.49 -51.23 22.89
CA LYS A 146 21.24 -52.32 23.48
C LYS A 146 20.36 -53.31 24.24
N ALA A 147 19.33 -52.80 24.96
CA ALA A 147 18.36 -53.66 25.65
C ALA A 147 17.51 -54.49 24.65
N VAL A 148 17.12 -53.85 23.52
CA VAL A 148 16.42 -54.57 22.44
C VAL A 148 17.28 -55.69 21.87
N VAL A 149 18.53 -55.36 21.50
CA VAL A 149 19.48 -56.33 20.95
C VAL A 149 19.73 -57.50 21.89
N LYS A 150 19.86 -57.23 23.21
CA LYS A 150 20.10 -58.23 24.26
C LYS A 150 18.90 -59.13 24.47
N ASN A 151 17.67 -58.59 24.56
CA ASN A 151 16.48 -59.35 24.95
C ASN A 151 15.72 -59.95 23.76
N TYR A 152 15.98 -59.42 22.53
CA TYR A 152 15.25 -59.88 21.35
C TYR A 152 15.42 -61.36 21.04
N PRO A 153 16.64 -61.98 21.07
CA PRO A 153 16.83 -63.37 20.73
C PRO A 153 15.93 -64.30 21.56
N SER A 154 15.81 -64.05 22.85
CA SER A 154 15.00 -64.87 23.77
C SER A 154 13.49 -64.85 23.45
N VAL A 155 12.99 -63.68 22.99
CA VAL A 155 11.59 -63.51 22.63
C VAL A 155 11.31 -64.02 21.22
N ALA A 156 12.25 -63.83 20.32
CA ALA A 156 12.18 -64.32 18.95
C ALA A 156 12.23 -65.87 18.86
N GLU A 157 13.07 -66.50 19.66
CA GLU A 157 13.16 -67.96 19.74
C GLU A 157 11.84 -68.59 20.14
N PHE A 158 11.11 -67.95 21.05
CA PHE A 158 9.80 -68.41 21.49
C PHE A 158 8.72 -68.28 20.40
N VAL A 159 8.83 -67.27 19.51
CA VAL A 159 7.80 -66.97 18.47
C VAL A 159 8.11 -67.59 17.13
N ILE A 160 9.35 -67.61 16.72
CA ILE A 160 9.78 -67.96 15.36
C ILE A 160 10.64 -69.25 15.30
N GLY A 161 11.16 -69.73 16.45
CA GLY A 161 12.13 -70.81 16.54
C GLY A 161 13.60 -70.32 16.54
N SER A 162 14.53 -71.28 16.63
CA SER A 162 15.95 -70.97 16.75
C SER A 162 16.49 -70.23 15.52
N SER A 163 16.72 -68.92 15.67
CA SER A 163 17.33 -68.07 14.68
C SER A 163 18.57 -67.37 15.28
N GLN A 164 19.63 -67.30 14.50
CA GLN A 164 20.85 -66.58 14.89
C GLN A 164 20.86 -65.19 14.23
N LEU A 165 20.93 -64.19 15.08
CA LEU A 165 21.11 -62.81 14.63
C LEU A 165 22.59 -62.46 14.68
N THR A 166 23.12 -62.05 13.57
CA THR A 166 24.49 -61.55 13.51
C THR A 166 24.48 -60.02 13.34
N LEU A 167 25.02 -59.35 14.38
CA LEU A 167 25.20 -57.90 14.33
C LEU A 167 26.23 -57.51 13.25
N MET A 168 25.83 -56.66 12.31
CA MET A 168 26.72 -56.15 11.27
C MET A 168 27.23 -54.77 11.58
N ASP A 169 26.37 -53.90 12.10
CA ASP A 169 26.74 -52.50 12.37
C ASP A 169 25.90 -51.96 13.53
N GLU A 170 26.50 -51.08 14.36
CA GLU A 170 25.87 -50.37 15.46
C GLU A 170 26.27 -48.89 15.45
N SER A 171 25.32 -47.99 15.39
CA SER A 171 25.58 -46.55 15.32
C SER A 171 26.17 -45.93 16.59
N GLY A 172 26.20 -46.68 17.72
CA GLY A 172 26.62 -46.11 19.00
C GLY A 172 25.70 -44.99 19.51
N VAL A 173 26.23 -44.12 20.37
CA VAL A 173 25.49 -42.96 20.89
C VAL A 173 25.29 -41.95 19.81
N PRO A 174 24.04 -41.60 19.42
CA PRO A 174 23.82 -40.56 18.42
C PRO A 174 24.32 -39.20 18.91
N THR A 175 25.16 -38.53 18.12
CA THR A 175 25.77 -37.25 18.49
C THR A 175 24.95 -36.04 18.07
N THR A 176 24.09 -36.19 17.06
CA THR A 176 23.22 -35.13 16.53
C THR A 176 21.77 -35.55 16.60
N PRO A 177 20.84 -34.61 16.89
CA PRO A 177 19.42 -34.90 16.82
C PRO A 177 19.00 -35.22 15.37
N ALA A 178 18.06 -36.12 15.20
CA ALA A 178 17.51 -36.48 13.89
C ALA A 178 16.68 -35.35 13.26
N ASN A 179 16.18 -34.43 14.10
CA ASN A 179 15.46 -33.21 13.69
C ASN A 179 16.25 -31.95 14.05
N PRO A 180 17.38 -31.64 13.43
CA PRO A 180 18.17 -30.49 13.80
C PRO A 180 17.38 -29.20 13.60
N PHE A 181 17.42 -28.30 14.61
CA PHE A 181 16.74 -27.02 14.51
C PHE A 181 17.45 -26.11 13.50
N SER A 182 16.74 -25.69 12.48
CA SER A 182 17.27 -24.82 11.42
C SER A 182 16.74 -23.40 11.57
N TYR A 183 17.52 -22.52 12.19
CA TYR A 183 17.17 -21.10 12.33
C TYR A 183 16.84 -20.44 10.98
N ARG A 184 17.60 -20.77 9.92
CA ARG A 184 17.36 -20.21 8.59
C ARG A 184 15.97 -20.58 8.06
N HIS A 185 15.56 -21.83 8.19
CA HIS A 185 14.26 -22.31 7.72
C HIS A 185 13.11 -21.67 8.50
N GLU A 186 13.20 -21.61 9.82
CA GLU A 186 12.16 -21.04 10.67
C GLU A 186 12.01 -19.52 10.46
N ILE A 187 13.11 -18.81 10.28
CA ILE A 187 13.08 -17.38 9.95
C ILE A 187 12.44 -17.15 8.57
N GLN A 188 12.75 -17.98 7.58
CA GLN A 188 12.15 -17.86 6.24
C GLN A 188 10.62 -18.03 6.29
N ILE A 189 10.12 -19.00 7.04
CA ILE A 189 8.68 -19.21 7.22
C ILE A 189 8.07 -17.98 7.94
N GLY A 190 8.70 -17.48 9.00
CA GLY A 190 8.24 -16.30 9.71
C GLY A 190 8.18 -15.06 8.81
N ILE A 191 9.15 -14.86 7.92
CA ILE A 191 9.14 -13.79 6.92
C ILE A 191 7.98 -13.98 5.92
N LEU A 192 7.75 -15.21 5.45
CA LEU A 192 6.65 -15.49 4.53
C LEU A 192 5.28 -15.13 5.16
N ILE A 193 5.08 -15.50 6.42
CA ILE A 193 3.88 -15.14 7.19
C ILE A 193 3.79 -13.61 7.31
N GLY A 194 4.91 -12.94 7.58
CA GLY A 194 4.99 -11.48 7.65
C GLY A 194 4.61 -10.79 6.33
N ILE A 195 5.05 -11.33 5.19
CA ILE A 195 4.66 -10.82 3.85
C ILE A 195 3.15 -10.93 3.65
N LEU A 196 2.56 -12.08 3.98
CA LEU A 196 1.11 -12.29 3.85
C LEU A 196 0.33 -11.29 4.73
N LEU A 197 0.79 -11.08 5.96
CA LEU A 197 0.19 -10.12 6.89
C LEU A 197 0.31 -8.67 6.37
N CYS A 198 1.47 -8.29 5.80
CA CYS A 198 1.66 -6.98 5.19
C CYS A 198 0.72 -6.75 4.00
N ILE A 199 0.56 -7.74 3.12
CA ILE A 199 -0.37 -7.66 1.98
C ILE A 199 -1.81 -7.52 2.48
N LEU A 200 -2.22 -8.31 3.46
CA LEU A 200 -3.55 -8.23 4.04
C LEU A 200 -3.82 -6.84 4.65
N LEU A 201 -2.87 -6.32 5.40
CA LEU A 201 -2.97 -4.99 6.01
C LEU A 201 -3.07 -3.89 4.95
N ASP A 202 -2.26 -3.97 3.89
CA ASP A 202 -2.26 -2.99 2.80
C ASP A 202 -3.58 -3.01 2.03
N VAL A 203 -4.13 -4.20 1.76
CA VAL A 203 -5.46 -4.36 1.15
C VAL A 203 -6.55 -3.74 2.02
N LEU A 204 -6.54 -3.99 3.33
CA LEU A 204 -7.52 -3.40 4.26
C LEU A 204 -7.43 -1.87 4.28
N LEU A 205 -6.22 -1.32 4.28
CA LEU A 205 -6.00 0.12 4.22
C LEU A 205 -6.41 0.73 2.87
N ALA A 206 -6.19 0.02 1.76
CA ALA A 206 -6.59 0.46 0.43
C ALA A 206 -8.11 0.49 0.26
N LEU A 207 -8.82 -0.51 0.81
CA LEU A 207 -10.29 -0.57 0.80
C LEU A 207 -10.92 0.52 1.69
N GLY A 208 -10.23 0.97 2.74
CA GLY A 208 -10.70 2.04 3.62
C GLY A 208 -10.52 3.45 3.06
N LYS A 209 -9.81 3.64 1.94
CA LYS A 209 -9.60 4.95 1.32
C LYS A 209 -10.76 5.30 0.39
N ASN A 210 -11.54 6.30 0.78
CA ASN A 210 -12.61 6.88 -0.06
C ASN A 210 -12.15 8.23 -0.63
N THR A 211 -11.30 8.19 -1.68
CA THR A 211 -10.72 9.39 -2.30
C THR A 211 -11.10 9.52 -3.75
N VAL A 212 -11.04 10.76 -4.27
CA VAL A 212 -11.34 11.04 -5.69
C VAL A 212 -10.15 10.59 -6.55
N LYS A 213 -10.44 9.72 -7.53
CA LYS A 213 -9.41 9.14 -8.41
C LYS A 213 -9.53 9.62 -9.86
N LYS A 214 -10.76 9.90 -10.33
CA LYS A 214 -11.07 10.20 -11.72
C LYS A 214 -11.95 11.45 -11.86
N GLU A 215 -11.95 12.06 -13.05
CA GLU A 215 -12.79 13.23 -13.36
C GLU A 215 -14.30 12.89 -13.30
N GLU A 216 -14.67 11.65 -13.67
CA GLU A 216 -16.04 11.16 -13.62
C GLU A 216 -16.63 11.16 -12.21
N ASP A 217 -15.81 11.07 -11.19
CA ASP A 217 -16.20 11.10 -9.79
C ASP A 217 -16.88 12.42 -9.42
N PHE A 218 -16.53 13.53 -10.09
CA PHE A 218 -17.15 14.84 -9.83
C PHE A 218 -18.65 14.84 -10.07
N LYS A 219 -19.09 14.24 -11.18
CA LYS A 219 -20.51 14.15 -11.51
C LYS A 219 -21.21 13.14 -10.63
N ARG A 220 -20.55 12.01 -10.33
CA ARG A 220 -21.13 10.90 -9.57
C ARG A 220 -21.26 11.23 -8.08
N LEU A 221 -20.21 11.81 -7.46
CA LEU A 221 -20.14 12.02 -6.02
C LEU A 221 -20.62 13.41 -5.59
N PHE A 222 -20.34 14.44 -6.41
CA PHE A 222 -20.57 15.83 -6.04
C PHE A 222 -21.63 16.55 -6.89
N HIS A 223 -22.17 15.90 -7.92
CA HIS A 223 -23.06 16.52 -8.92
C HIS A 223 -22.45 17.81 -9.54
N ALA A 224 -21.11 17.94 -9.51
CA ALA A 224 -20.40 19.10 -9.97
C ALA A 224 -19.87 18.95 -11.40
N LYS A 225 -19.77 20.10 -12.12
CA LYS A 225 -19.17 20.14 -13.46
C LYS A 225 -17.64 19.99 -13.32
N SER A 226 -17.00 19.24 -14.23
CA SER A 226 -15.55 19.28 -14.34
C SER A 226 -15.08 20.48 -15.15
N LEU A 227 -14.11 21.21 -14.61
CA LEU A 227 -13.34 22.21 -15.35
C LEU A 227 -12.06 21.64 -15.95
N GLY A 228 -11.65 20.43 -15.57
CA GLY A 228 -10.52 19.73 -16.16
C GLY A 228 -9.62 19.03 -15.18
N ILE A 229 -8.54 18.51 -15.73
CA ILE A 229 -7.52 17.76 -15.01
C ILE A 229 -6.20 18.52 -15.14
N MET A 230 -5.49 18.72 -14.03
CA MET A 230 -4.12 19.24 -14.01
C MET A 230 -3.15 18.09 -13.68
N PRO A 231 -2.33 17.65 -14.65
CA PRO A 231 -1.41 16.54 -14.42
C PRO A 231 -0.26 16.95 -13.51
N ARG A 232 0.32 15.99 -12.80
CA ARG A 232 1.52 16.20 -11.99
C ARG A 232 2.68 16.71 -12.85
N ALA A 233 3.17 17.90 -12.55
CA ALA A 233 4.36 18.44 -13.18
C ALA A 233 5.61 17.72 -12.64
N LYS A 234 6.27 16.94 -13.50
CA LYS A 234 7.54 16.26 -13.16
C LYS A 234 8.68 16.93 -13.91
N PHE A 235 9.61 17.52 -13.18
CA PHE A 235 10.83 18.05 -13.74
C PHE A 235 11.94 16.99 -13.70
N HIS A 236 12.73 16.87 -14.76
CA HIS A 236 13.90 16.00 -14.72
C HIS A 236 14.95 16.62 -13.78
N LYS A 237 15.31 15.88 -12.73
CA LYS A 237 16.29 16.33 -11.73
C LYS A 237 17.60 16.72 -12.39
N LYS A 238 17.91 18.02 -12.43
CA LYS A 238 19.28 18.51 -12.54
C LYS A 238 19.85 18.72 -11.14
N ARG A 239 21.16 18.57 -11.00
CA ARG A 239 21.94 18.62 -9.75
C ARG A 239 21.88 19.96 -8.99
N THR A 240 21.19 20.99 -9.51
CA THR A 240 21.02 22.30 -8.90
C THR A 240 19.83 22.31 -7.93
N GLN A 241 20.07 22.80 -6.74
CA GLN A 241 19.15 22.80 -5.57
C GLN A 241 17.98 23.79 -5.67
N THR A 242 17.74 24.46 -6.79
CA THR A 242 16.62 25.40 -6.93
C THR A 242 15.31 24.63 -7.18
N GLN A 243 14.33 24.88 -6.31
CA GLN A 243 12.98 24.35 -6.44
C GLN A 243 12.36 24.93 -7.74
N GLU A 244 12.01 24.05 -8.68
CA GLU A 244 11.39 24.44 -9.93
C GLU A 244 9.94 24.92 -9.69
N LEU A 245 9.62 26.09 -10.17
CA LEU A 245 8.27 26.65 -10.09
C LEU A 245 7.32 25.93 -11.05
N ILE A 246 6.14 25.55 -10.57
CA ILE A 246 5.08 24.93 -11.39
C ILE A 246 4.19 26.04 -11.95
N VAL A 247 4.73 26.79 -12.93
CA VAL A 247 4.04 27.89 -13.61
C VAL A 247 4.18 27.73 -15.13
N LEU A 248 3.15 28.14 -15.86
CA LEU A 248 3.05 27.93 -17.32
C LEU A 248 4.13 28.64 -18.14
N ASP A 249 4.69 29.71 -17.63
CA ASP A 249 5.81 30.43 -18.27
C ASP A 249 7.19 29.85 -17.94
N ASN A 250 7.25 28.79 -17.13
CA ASN A 250 8.47 28.02 -16.95
C ASN A 250 8.75 27.18 -18.20
N PRO A 251 9.88 27.43 -18.93
CA PRO A 251 10.17 26.71 -20.17
C PRO A 251 10.34 25.20 -20.02
N ARG A 252 10.47 24.71 -18.77
CA ARG A 252 10.59 23.28 -18.46
C ARG A 252 9.26 22.62 -18.13
N ILE A 253 8.15 23.38 -18.13
CA ILE A 253 6.84 22.81 -17.80
C ILE A 253 6.46 21.74 -18.84
N PRO A 254 5.94 20.57 -18.45
CA PRO A 254 5.52 19.55 -19.39
C PRO A 254 4.42 20.05 -20.33
N ARG A 255 4.48 19.67 -21.61
CA ARG A 255 3.44 20.05 -22.60
C ARG A 255 2.05 19.57 -22.17
N SER A 256 1.96 18.40 -21.53
CA SER A 256 0.70 17.89 -20.98
C SER A 256 0.06 18.83 -19.96
N PHE A 257 0.88 19.48 -19.13
CA PHE A 257 0.42 20.47 -18.16
C PHE A 257 -0.09 21.74 -18.85
N LEU A 258 0.64 22.20 -19.87
CA LEU A 258 0.25 23.36 -20.67
C LEU A 258 -1.11 23.14 -21.37
N GLU A 259 -1.31 21.98 -22.02
CA GLU A 259 -2.59 21.65 -22.68
C GLU A 259 -3.74 21.48 -21.69
N ALA A 260 -3.48 20.92 -20.52
CA ALA A 260 -4.45 20.82 -19.45
C ALA A 260 -4.90 22.22 -18.97
N ALA A 261 -3.96 23.10 -18.70
CA ALA A 261 -4.27 24.49 -18.32
C ALA A 261 -5.07 25.24 -19.40
N ARG A 262 -4.76 25.03 -20.67
CA ARG A 262 -5.55 25.55 -21.78
C ARG A 262 -6.97 25.03 -21.82
N THR A 263 -7.16 23.77 -21.43
CA THR A 263 -8.49 23.17 -21.36
C THR A 263 -9.30 23.77 -20.22
N VAL A 264 -8.70 23.90 -19.03
CA VAL A 264 -9.32 24.56 -17.87
C VAL A 264 -9.71 25.99 -18.25
N ARG A 265 -8.79 26.77 -18.86
CA ARG A 265 -9.09 28.12 -19.32
C ARG A 265 -10.32 28.15 -20.23
N ARG A 266 -10.39 27.32 -21.28
CA ARG A 266 -11.53 27.27 -22.20
C ARG A 266 -12.86 27.03 -21.51
N ARG A 267 -12.87 26.21 -20.47
CA ARG A 267 -14.08 25.92 -19.69
C ARG A 267 -14.47 27.11 -18.80
N ILE A 268 -13.49 27.83 -18.25
CA ILE A 268 -13.71 29.09 -17.51
C ILE A 268 -14.22 30.20 -18.46
N GLU A 269 -13.59 30.38 -19.62
CA GLU A 269 -14.06 31.31 -20.65
C GLU A 269 -15.52 31.02 -21.09
N ARG A 270 -15.86 29.74 -21.16
CA ARG A 270 -17.24 29.31 -21.45
C ARG A 270 -18.19 29.67 -20.32
N ALA A 271 -17.83 29.40 -19.07
CA ALA A 271 -18.61 29.78 -17.91
C ALA A 271 -18.85 31.29 -17.88
N GLN A 272 -17.81 32.11 -18.12
CA GLN A 272 -17.95 33.55 -18.23
C GLN A 272 -18.99 33.96 -19.29
N LYS A 273 -18.95 33.34 -20.47
CA LYS A 273 -19.90 33.66 -21.56
C LYS A 273 -21.34 33.23 -21.22
N GLU A 274 -21.51 32.14 -20.47
CA GLU A 274 -22.82 31.62 -20.12
C GLU A 274 -23.46 32.38 -18.95
N THR A 275 -22.67 32.79 -17.94
CA THR A 275 -23.17 33.39 -16.70
C THR A 275 -22.82 34.88 -16.53
N GLY A 276 -21.90 35.42 -17.32
CA GLY A 276 -21.37 36.77 -17.12
C GLY A 276 -20.29 36.85 -16.03
N MET A 277 -19.84 35.73 -15.49
CA MET A 277 -18.87 35.64 -14.40
C MET A 277 -17.59 36.40 -14.72
N LYS A 278 -17.22 37.38 -13.90
CA LYS A 278 -15.94 38.10 -13.94
C LYS A 278 -15.03 37.69 -12.77
N SER A 279 -15.59 37.55 -11.59
CA SER A 279 -14.86 37.19 -10.38
C SER A 279 -15.18 35.78 -9.93
N PHE A 280 -14.15 35.07 -9.51
CA PHE A 280 -14.33 33.75 -8.89
C PHE A 280 -13.24 33.47 -7.87
N LEU A 281 -13.62 32.78 -6.82
CA LEU A 281 -12.65 32.26 -5.87
C LEU A 281 -12.15 30.87 -6.27
N VAL A 282 -10.95 30.54 -5.82
CA VAL A 282 -10.36 29.21 -5.92
C VAL A 282 -10.07 28.70 -4.52
N THR A 283 -10.66 27.57 -4.18
CA THR A 283 -10.49 26.93 -2.87
C THR A 283 -10.33 25.41 -3.01
N SER A 284 -10.19 24.72 -1.88
CA SER A 284 -10.08 23.27 -1.77
C SER A 284 -10.65 22.80 -0.43
N ALA A 285 -10.81 21.48 -0.23
CA ALA A 285 -11.24 20.95 1.07
C ALA A 285 -10.13 21.03 2.12
N MET A 286 -8.89 20.71 1.74
CA MET A 286 -7.75 20.56 2.65
C MET A 286 -6.52 21.33 2.16
N PRO A 287 -5.58 21.70 3.06
CA PRO A 287 -4.30 22.26 2.66
C PRO A 287 -3.50 21.28 1.79
N GLY A 288 -2.69 21.81 0.87
CA GLY A 288 -1.81 20.98 0.02
C GLY A 288 -2.48 20.38 -1.21
N GLU A 289 -3.73 20.74 -1.53
CA GLU A 289 -4.41 20.31 -2.76
C GLU A 289 -3.98 21.10 -4.01
N GLY A 290 -3.21 22.17 -3.81
CA GLY A 290 -2.59 22.95 -4.89
C GLY A 290 -3.45 24.09 -5.42
N LYS A 291 -4.41 24.60 -4.64
CA LYS A 291 -5.27 25.73 -4.96
C LYS A 291 -4.48 26.94 -5.54
N SER A 292 -3.48 27.44 -4.81
CA SER A 292 -2.67 28.61 -5.22
C SER A 292 -1.87 28.36 -6.51
N THR A 293 -1.37 27.13 -6.69
CA THR A 293 -0.72 26.73 -7.95
C THR A 293 -1.71 26.73 -9.10
N VAL A 294 -2.92 26.22 -8.89
CA VAL A 294 -3.99 26.20 -9.89
C VAL A 294 -4.43 27.64 -10.20
N SER A 295 -4.67 28.48 -9.19
CA SER A 295 -5.03 29.91 -9.35
C SER A 295 -4.01 30.66 -10.19
N ALA A 296 -2.74 30.55 -9.87
CA ALA A 296 -1.65 31.17 -10.60
C ALA A 296 -1.59 30.72 -12.07
N ASN A 297 -1.75 29.42 -12.33
CA ASN A 297 -1.71 28.89 -13.69
C ASN A 297 -2.96 29.24 -14.53
N ILE A 298 -4.13 29.33 -13.90
CA ILE A 298 -5.33 29.86 -14.56
C ILE A 298 -5.10 31.31 -14.96
N ALA A 299 -4.58 32.15 -14.04
CA ALA A 299 -4.30 33.54 -14.30
C ALA A 299 -3.33 33.71 -15.48
N ILE A 300 -2.19 33.00 -15.46
CA ILE A 300 -1.22 33.03 -16.55
C ILE A 300 -1.85 32.55 -17.87
N SER A 301 -2.63 31.46 -17.83
CA SER A 301 -3.27 30.90 -19.04
C SER A 301 -4.27 31.87 -19.69
N LEU A 302 -5.05 32.60 -18.88
CA LEU A 302 -5.96 33.65 -19.36
C LEU A 302 -5.19 34.85 -19.95
N ALA A 303 -4.15 35.28 -19.25
CA ALA A 303 -3.28 36.37 -19.73
C ALA A 303 -2.58 36.05 -21.06
N MET A 304 -2.14 34.81 -21.25
CA MET A 304 -1.58 34.32 -22.53
C MET A 304 -2.58 34.39 -23.70
N LYS A 305 -3.90 34.50 -23.40
CA LYS A 305 -4.94 34.72 -24.43
C LYS A 305 -5.25 36.19 -24.65
N GLY A 306 -4.66 37.07 -23.85
CA GLY A 306 -4.81 38.53 -24.00
C GLY A 306 -5.80 39.15 -23.01
N TYR A 307 -6.37 38.39 -22.08
CA TYR A 307 -7.23 38.94 -21.02
C TYR A 307 -6.42 39.72 -19.99
N LYS A 308 -7.03 40.78 -19.44
CA LYS A 308 -6.54 41.45 -18.25
C LYS A 308 -6.97 40.64 -17.01
N VAL A 309 -6.03 40.18 -16.21
CA VAL A 309 -6.30 39.29 -15.07
C VAL A 309 -5.73 39.91 -13.80
N ILE A 310 -6.53 39.95 -12.75
CA ILE A 310 -6.06 40.26 -11.40
C ILE A 310 -6.12 38.96 -10.56
N LEU A 311 -4.99 38.57 -10.00
CA LEU A 311 -4.88 37.44 -9.06
C LEU A 311 -4.68 38.00 -7.64
N VAL A 312 -5.59 37.68 -6.74
CA VAL A 312 -5.59 38.13 -5.35
C VAL A 312 -5.26 36.96 -4.43
N ASP A 313 -4.29 37.13 -3.56
CA ASP A 313 -4.02 36.20 -2.45
C ASP A 313 -4.87 36.58 -1.23
N ALA A 314 -6.00 35.94 -1.07
CA ALA A 314 -6.90 36.10 0.10
C ALA A 314 -6.72 35.00 1.14
N ASP A 315 -5.69 34.13 1.02
CA ASP A 315 -5.24 33.26 2.10
C ASP A 315 -4.39 34.06 3.09
N LEU A 316 -5.04 35.00 3.80
CA LEU A 316 -4.39 35.91 4.74
C LEU A 316 -3.74 35.19 5.95
N ARG A 317 -4.03 33.89 6.13
CA ARG A 317 -3.44 33.05 7.20
C ARG A 317 -2.12 32.45 6.75
N ASN A 318 -2.00 32.08 5.48
CA ASN A 318 -0.81 31.46 4.92
C ASN A 318 -0.59 31.91 3.47
N PRO A 319 -0.27 33.18 3.26
CA PRO A 319 -0.06 33.73 1.93
C PRO A 319 0.97 32.93 1.16
N SER A 320 0.68 32.58 -0.10
CA SER A 320 1.54 31.69 -0.88
C SER A 320 1.66 32.05 -2.35
N THR A 321 0.83 32.94 -2.85
CA THR A 321 0.76 33.27 -4.29
C THR A 321 2.07 33.88 -4.79
N ALA A 322 2.70 34.79 -4.05
CA ALA A 322 4.01 35.35 -4.41
C ALA A 322 5.07 34.28 -4.56
N LYS A 323 5.14 33.35 -3.59
CA LYS A 323 6.07 32.22 -3.60
C LYS A 323 5.82 31.26 -4.77
N VAL A 324 4.56 30.95 -5.07
CA VAL A 324 4.18 30.09 -6.22
C VAL A 324 4.62 30.71 -7.52
N LEU A 325 4.49 32.03 -7.68
CA LEU A 325 4.90 32.76 -8.87
C LEU A 325 6.40 33.10 -8.92
N GLY A 326 7.14 32.89 -7.83
CA GLY A 326 8.55 33.27 -7.70
C GLY A 326 8.74 34.79 -7.67
N MET A 327 7.77 35.53 -7.16
CA MET A 327 7.81 36.95 -6.93
C MET A 327 8.40 37.28 -5.56
N ASN A 328 8.90 38.47 -5.39
CA ASN A 328 9.33 38.96 -4.09
C ASN A 328 8.11 39.28 -3.22
N GLU A 329 8.21 38.94 -1.96
CA GLU A 329 7.23 39.35 -0.95
C GLU A 329 7.30 40.87 -0.77
N GLN A 330 6.14 41.50 -0.57
CA GLN A 330 6.01 42.92 -0.28
C GLN A 330 5.41 43.15 1.09
N GLU A 331 5.70 44.29 1.68
CA GLU A 331 5.11 44.71 2.94
C GLU A 331 3.62 45.14 2.77
N LEU A 332 3.29 45.67 1.63
CA LEU A 332 1.93 46.14 1.27
C LEU A 332 1.29 45.08 0.32
N GLY A 333 0.12 44.61 0.68
CA GLY A 333 -0.55 43.57 -0.09
C GLY A 333 -2.06 43.56 0.13
N THR A 334 -2.65 42.38 -0.05
CA THR A 334 -4.10 42.17 0.04
C THR A 334 -4.69 42.67 1.36
N LEU A 335 -4.01 42.44 2.47
CA LEU A 335 -4.49 42.82 3.81
C LEU A 335 -4.64 44.31 3.96
N GLU A 336 -3.64 45.09 3.59
CA GLU A 336 -3.57 46.53 3.74
C GLU A 336 -4.60 47.20 2.83
N VAL A 337 -4.80 46.70 1.62
CA VAL A 337 -5.84 47.20 0.70
C VAL A 337 -7.25 46.89 1.25
N MET A 338 -7.49 45.66 1.74
CA MET A 338 -8.81 45.32 2.33
C MET A 338 -9.14 46.12 3.56
N LYS A 339 -8.16 46.57 4.35
CA LYS A 339 -8.35 47.50 5.47
C LYS A 339 -8.57 48.94 5.02
N GLY A 340 -8.30 49.28 3.77
CA GLY A 340 -8.35 50.63 3.25
C GLY A 340 -7.15 51.48 3.65
N GLU A 341 -6.05 50.87 4.05
CA GLU A 341 -4.82 51.57 4.44
C GLU A 341 -4.00 51.99 3.24
N VAL A 342 -4.18 51.28 2.11
CA VAL A 342 -3.43 51.51 0.85
C VAL A 342 -4.37 51.36 -0.35
N ASN A 343 -4.16 52.13 -1.42
CA ASN A 343 -4.90 51.97 -2.65
C ASN A 343 -4.44 50.68 -3.41
N ILE A 344 -5.34 50.10 -4.22
CA ILE A 344 -5.06 48.91 -5.01
C ILE A 344 -3.84 49.11 -5.90
N ASP A 345 -3.74 50.27 -6.59
CA ASP A 345 -2.66 50.57 -7.51
C ASP A 345 -1.27 50.60 -6.86
N ASP A 346 -1.18 50.96 -5.58
CA ASP A 346 0.08 51.01 -4.83
C ASP A 346 0.55 49.62 -4.34
N ALA A 347 -0.38 48.63 -4.18
CA ALA A 347 -0.09 47.30 -3.69
C ALA A 347 -0.01 46.21 -4.77
N VAL A 348 -0.54 46.51 -5.96
CA VAL A 348 -0.57 45.56 -7.07
C VAL A 348 0.81 45.48 -7.75
N GLN A 349 1.26 44.27 -8.04
CA GLN A 349 2.46 43.98 -8.80
C GLN A 349 2.11 43.37 -10.16
N GLN A 350 2.79 43.81 -11.20
CA GLN A 350 2.69 43.15 -12.48
C GLN A 350 3.57 41.89 -12.50
N TYR A 351 2.99 40.76 -12.92
CA TYR A 351 3.74 39.52 -13.06
C TYR A 351 4.53 39.53 -14.38
N LYS A 352 5.83 39.69 -14.30
CA LYS A 352 6.74 39.73 -15.46
C LYS A 352 6.21 40.66 -16.60
N ASN A 353 6.37 40.27 -17.86
CA ASN A 353 5.84 40.99 -19.02
C ASN A 353 4.47 40.42 -19.47
N THR A 354 3.57 40.14 -18.51
CA THR A 354 2.22 39.58 -18.79
C THR A 354 1.14 40.59 -18.43
N SER A 355 -0.09 40.33 -18.83
CA SER A 355 -1.27 41.10 -18.38
C SER A 355 -1.85 40.61 -17.03
N VAL A 356 -1.09 39.85 -16.25
CA VAL A 356 -1.46 39.48 -14.89
C VAL A 356 -0.97 40.52 -13.91
N LYS A 357 -1.88 41.13 -13.20
CA LYS A 357 -1.63 41.91 -12.02
C LYS A 357 -1.82 41.02 -10.78
N VAL A 358 -0.93 41.04 -9.82
CA VAL A 358 -0.97 40.21 -8.61
C VAL A 358 -1.07 41.10 -7.38
N LEU A 359 -2.10 40.89 -6.59
CA LEU A 359 -2.22 41.44 -5.25
C LEU A 359 -1.84 40.35 -4.28
N ALA A 360 -0.57 40.32 -3.90
CA ALA A 360 -0.02 39.26 -3.05
C ALA A 360 -0.40 39.45 -1.58
N GLY A 361 -0.45 38.35 -0.85
CA GLY A 361 -0.53 38.38 0.61
C GLY A 361 0.79 38.90 1.20
N SER A 362 0.69 39.65 2.26
CA SER A 362 1.82 40.23 2.99
C SER A 362 2.04 39.48 4.32
N THR A 363 1.74 40.11 5.43
CA THR A 363 1.92 39.55 6.77
C THR A 363 0.78 38.59 7.12
N PRO A 364 1.08 37.35 7.58
CA PRO A 364 0.04 36.43 8.04
C PRO A 364 -0.69 36.92 9.26
N ILE A 365 -2.04 36.80 9.26
CA ILE A 365 -2.91 37.17 10.40
C ILE A 365 -3.77 35.97 10.79
N GLN A 366 -4.18 35.94 12.09
CA GLN A 366 -5.06 34.87 12.58
C GLN A 366 -6.54 35.23 12.49
N ASP A 367 -6.91 36.46 12.81
CA ASP A 367 -8.29 36.95 12.71
C ASP A 367 -8.51 37.58 11.32
N THR A 368 -8.98 36.78 10.41
CA THR A 368 -9.28 37.16 9.02
C THR A 368 -10.72 37.57 8.83
N SER A 369 -11.63 37.11 9.71
CA SER A 369 -13.07 37.28 9.54
C SER A 369 -13.47 38.79 9.58
N THR A 370 -12.86 39.57 10.42
CA THR A 370 -13.12 41.01 10.53
C THR A 370 -12.77 41.75 9.25
N VAL A 371 -11.70 41.34 8.57
CA VAL A 371 -11.23 41.94 7.32
C VAL A 371 -12.11 41.50 6.13
N LEU A 372 -12.42 40.20 6.06
CA LEU A 372 -13.12 39.60 4.92
C LEU A 372 -14.64 39.89 4.95
N SER A 373 -15.27 40.10 6.12
CA SER A 373 -16.73 40.32 6.23
C SER A 373 -17.16 41.77 6.16
N GLY A 374 -16.23 42.70 6.02
CA GLY A 374 -16.51 44.14 6.03
C GLY A 374 -17.25 44.66 4.78
N LYS A 375 -17.90 45.83 4.92
CA LYS A 375 -18.51 46.54 3.76
C LYS A 375 -17.50 46.81 2.65
N ASN A 376 -16.23 46.90 2.99
CA ASN A 376 -15.14 47.16 2.07
C ASN A 376 -14.90 46.00 1.09
N MET A 377 -15.21 44.73 1.47
CA MET A 377 -14.97 43.58 0.60
C MET A 377 -15.80 43.63 -0.70
N ARG A 378 -17.06 44.03 -0.61
CA ARG A 378 -17.92 44.19 -1.81
C ARG A 378 -17.39 45.27 -2.75
N GLN A 379 -16.95 46.40 -2.16
CA GLN A 379 -16.38 47.52 -2.92
C GLN A 379 -15.04 47.08 -3.56
N PHE A 380 -14.19 46.44 -2.80
CA PHE A 380 -12.92 45.92 -3.23
C PHE A 380 -13.07 45.01 -4.48
N VAL A 381 -13.97 43.98 -4.42
CA VAL A 381 -14.20 43.09 -5.56
C VAL A 381 -14.71 43.86 -6.77
N LYS A 382 -15.65 44.83 -6.59
CA LYS A 382 -16.16 45.66 -7.70
C LYS A 382 -15.10 46.53 -8.34
N GLU A 383 -14.20 47.09 -7.56
CA GLU A 383 -13.08 47.91 -8.06
C GLU A 383 -12.15 47.02 -8.94
N LEU A 384 -11.84 45.81 -8.49
CA LEU A 384 -11.05 44.87 -9.28
C LEU A 384 -11.76 44.43 -10.57
N GLU A 385 -13.08 44.17 -10.52
CA GLU A 385 -13.89 43.82 -11.71
C GLU A 385 -14.00 44.95 -12.74
N ALA A 386 -13.83 46.18 -12.32
CA ALA A 386 -13.84 47.32 -13.21
C ALA A 386 -12.52 47.42 -14.03
N GLU A 387 -11.41 46.95 -13.49
CA GLU A 387 -10.09 47.02 -14.11
C GLU A 387 -9.69 45.77 -14.92
N ALA A 388 -10.34 44.62 -14.66
CA ALA A 388 -9.96 43.32 -15.21
C ALA A 388 -11.11 42.62 -15.95
N ASP A 389 -10.74 41.75 -16.90
CA ASP A 389 -11.66 40.82 -17.56
C ASP A 389 -11.96 39.64 -16.63
N PHE A 390 -10.97 39.25 -15.79
CA PHE A 390 -11.08 38.20 -14.80
C PHE A 390 -10.41 38.58 -13.48
N VAL A 391 -11.11 38.36 -12.36
CA VAL A 391 -10.60 38.48 -11.01
C VAL A 391 -10.58 37.08 -10.37
N ILE A 392 -9.40 36.61 -9.99
CA ILE A 392 -9.19 35.30 -9.37
C ILE A 392 -8.77 35.50 -7.94
N ILE A 393 -9.53 34.96 -6.99
CA ILE A 393 -9.27 35.12 -5.57
C ILE A 393 -8.84 33.77 -4.99
N ASP A 394 -7.54 33.62 -4.67
CA ASP A 394 -7.01 32.43 -3.98
C ASP A 394 -7.37 32.49 -2.50
N THR A 395 -8.09 31.50 -1.99
CA THR A 395 -8.61 31.47 -0.62
C THR A 395 -8.08 30.28 0.17
N PRO A 396 -8.10 30.29 1.51
CA PRO A 396 -7.79 29.11 2.31
C PRO A 396 -8.79 27.97 2.07
N PRO A 397 -8.47 26.74 2.53
CA PRO A 397 -9.35 25.57 2.36
C PRO A 397 -10.70 25.74 3.06
N SER A 398 -11.80 25.55 2.33
CA SER A 398 -13.18 25.70 2.86
C SER A 398 -13.59 24.62 3.86
N GLY A 399 -12.97 23.43 3.81
CA GLY A 399 -13.25 22.35 4.77
C GLY A 399 -12.67 22.58 6.16
N LEU A 400 -11.83 23.61 6.35
CA LEU A 400 -11.21 23.92 7.64
C LEU A 400 -11.56 25.31 8.16
N LEU A 401 -11.83 26.27 7.27
CA LEU A 401 -11.95 27.69 7.59
C LEU A 401 -13.15 28.30 6.85
N SER A 402 -13.84 29.19 7.53
CA SER A 402 -14.98 29.93 6.96
C SER A 402 -14.60 31.04 5.98
N ASP A 403 -13.33 31.36 5.87
CA ASP A 403 -12.80 32.47 5.09
C ASP A 403 -13.24 32.40 3.60
N ALA A 404 -13.13 31.22 2.98
CA ALA A 404 -13.59 30.98 1.61
C ALA A 404 -15.12 31.21 1.47
N ALA A 405 -15.90 30.79 2.45
CA ALA A 405 -17.35 30.98 2.49
C ALA A 405 -17.75 32.46 2.65
N ILE A 406 -16.96 33.23 3.37
CA ILE A 406 -17.16 34.69 3.50
C ILE A 406 -16.87 35.35 2.15
N VAL A 407 -15.74 35.07 1.52
CA VAL A 407 -15.36 35.64 0.22
C VAL A 407 -16.36 35.26 -0.87
N ALA A 408 -16.89 34.05 -0.82
CA ALA A 408 -17.85 33.50 -1.75
C ALA A 408 -19.13 34.35 -1.93
N GLN A 409 -19.51 35.11 -0.92
CA GLN A 409 -20.69 36.02 -0.98
C GLN A 409 -20.49 37.26 -1.85
N TYR A 410 -19.25 37.52 -2.29
CA TYR A 410 -18.89 38.73 -3.00
C TYR A 410 -18.39 38.49 -4.42
N VAL A 411 -18.25 37.24 -4.83
CA VAL A 411 -17.78 36.83 -6.16
C VAL A 411 -18.88 36.11 -6.94
N ASP A 412 -18.73 36.03 -8.26
CA ASP A 412 -19.72 35.46 -9.17
C ASP A 412 -19.74 33.92 -9.14
N GLY A 413 -18.61 33.29 -8.75
CA GLY A 413 -18.52 31.85 -8.75
C GLY A 413 -17.36 31.28 -7.92
N ALA A 414 -17.33 29.96 -7.79
CA ALA A 414 -16.30 29.24 -7.07
C ALA A 414 -15.72 28.09 -7.90
N VAL A 415 -14.42 27.98 -7.93
CA VAL A 415 -13.68 26.84 -8.50
C VAL A 415 -13.12 26.01 -7.37
N PHE A 416 -13.50 24.72 -7.33
CA PHE A 416 -13.08 23.80 -6.29
C PHE A 416 -11.93 22.91 -6.79
N VAL A 417 -10.78 22.96 -6.12
CA VAL A 417 -9.60 22.15 -6.45
C VAL A 417 -9.56 20.92 -5.57
N ILE A 418 -9.49 19.76 -6.20
CA ILE A 418 -9.41 18.46 -5.55
C ILE A 418 -8.12 17.79 -6.01
N ARG A 419 -7.28 17.35 -5.07
CA ARG A 419 -6.08 16.62 -5.39
C ARG A 419 -6.36 15.13 -5.49
N GLN A 420 -5.89 14.49 -6.58
CA GLN A 420 -6.05 13.05 -6.79
C GLN A 420 -5.48 12.23 -5.62
N ASP A 421 -6.22 11.25 -5.12
CA ASP A 421 -5.85 10.31 -4.04
C ASP A 421 -5.33 11.01 -2.77
N TYR A 422 -5.91 12.13 -2.37
CA TYR A 422 -5.39 12.91 -1.25
C TYR A 422 -6.41 13.12 -0.13
N THR A 423 -7.55 13.72 -0.43
CA THR A 423 -8.59 14.05 0.54
C THR A 423 -9.74 13.06 0.44
N ASP A 424 -10.31 12.66 1.59
CA ASP A 424 -11.50 11.83 1.64
C ASP A 424 -12.71 12.54 1.07
N VAL A 425 -13.58 11.80 0.38
CA VAL A 425 -14.81 12.30 -0.25
C VAL A 425 -15.70 13.05 0.73
N ASP A 426 -15.83 12.56 1.97
CA ASP A 426 -16.67 13.20 2.99
C ASP A 426 -16.17 14.60 3.35
N ARG A 427 -14.84 14.79 3.43
CA ARG A 427 -14.24 16.11 3.67
C ARG A 427 -14.41 17.05 2.49
N ILE A 428 -14.39 16.52 1.28
CA ILE A 428 -14.65 17.31 0.07
C ILE A 428 -16.09 17.76 0.04
N LEU A 429 -17.05 16.87 0.34
CA LEU A 429 -18.47 17.18 0.43
C LEU A 429 -18.73 18.25 1.49
N GLU A 430 -18.16 18.11 2.69
CA GLU A 430 -18.26 19.11 3.77
C GLU A 430 -17.77 20.50 3.29
N GLY A 431 -16.61 20.57 2.64
CA GLY A 431 -16.06 21.82 2.12
C GLY A 431 -16.91 22.45 1.01
N MET A 432 -17.52 21.64 0.14
CA MET A 432 -18.42 22.11 -0.90
C MET A 432 -19.77 22.55 -0.34
N GLU A 433 -20.29 21.86 0.68
CA GLU A 433 -21.54 22.21 1.35
C GLU A 433 -21.42 23.56 2.09
N ILE A 434 -20.31 23.81 2.78
CA ILE A 434 -20.01 25.09 3.41
C ILE A 434 -20.02 26.24 2.38
N LEU A 435 -19.43 26.03 1.21
CA LEU A 435 -19.45 27.03 0.13
C LEU A 435 -20.86 27.27 -0.43
N SER A 436 -21.57 26.21 -0.75
CA SER A 436 -22.93 26.28 -1.29
C SER A 436 -23.89 26.93 -0.29
N GLY A 437 -23.74 26.63 1.00
CA GLY A 437 -24.49 27.24 2.09
C GLY A 437 -24.24 28.75 2.24
N SER A 438 -23.12 29.27 1.74
CA SER A 438 -22.83 30.73 1.72
C SER A 438 -23.47 31.48 0.53
N GLY A 439 -24.16 30.75 -0.38
CA GLY A 439 -24.78 31.30 -1.56
C GLY A 439 -23.89 31.36 -2.79
N ALA A 440 -22.69 30.80 -2.75
CA ALA A 440 -21.80 30.72 -3.89
C ALA A 440 -22.22 29.63 -4.86
N GLU A 441 -22.24 29.92 -6.14
CA GLU A 441 -22.39 28.90 -7.19
C GLU A 441 -21.02 28.26 -7.46
N ILE A 442 -20.96 26.92 -7.26
CA ILE A 442 -19.76 26.17 -7.65
C ILE A 442 -19.75 26.01 -9.16
N THR A 443 -18.94 26.83 -9.85
CA THR A 443 -18.76 26.82 -11.29
C THR A 443 -18.24 25.47 -11.81
N GLY A 444 -17.39 24.82 -11.01
CA GLY A 444 -16.94 23.46 -11.25
C GLY A 444 -15.69 23.07 -10.47
N CYS A 445 -15.27 21.81 -10.68
CA CYS A 445 -14.12 21.19 -10.00
C CYS A 445 -12.93 20.98 -10.94
N ILE A 446 -11.73 21.06 -10.38
CA ILE A 446 -10.47 20.74 -11.06
C ILE A 446 -9.78 19.58 -10.32
N LEU A 447 -9.50 18.48 -11.02
CA LEU A 447 -8.69 17.39 -10.47
C LEU A 447 -7.21 17.72 -10.65
N ASN A 448 -6.51 17.94 -9.54
CA ASN A 448 -5.12 18.37 -9.55
C ASN A 448 -4.15 17.24 -9.21
N ASP A 449 -2.87 17.41 -9.58
CA ASP A 449 -1.76 16.49 -9.30
C ASP A 449 -1.98 15.06 -9.84
N VAL A 450 -2.66 14.95 -10.99
CA VAL A 450 -3.05 13.66 -11.58
C VAL A 450 -1.84 12.91 -12.14
N ASN A 451 -1.72 11.65 -11.75
CA ASN A 451 -0.66 10.78 -12.25
C ASN A 451 -1.04 10.18 -13.63
N VAL A 452 -0.49 10.71 -14.70
CA VAL A 452 -0.78 10.33 -16.11
C VAL A 452 -0.29 8.92 -16.49
N ARG A 453 0.32 8.15 -15.58
CA ARG A 453 0.85 6.81 -15.88
C ARG A 453 -0.21 5.71 -15.91
N THR A 454 -1.41 5.94 -15.42
CA THR A 454 -2.52 5.00 -15.54
C THR A 454 -3.03 4.98 -16.98
N SER A 455 -3.25 3.79 -17.54
CA SER A 455 -3.65 3.58 -18.96
C SER A 455 -4.89 4.38 -19.37
N GLU A 456 -5.82 4.59 -18.46
CA GLU A 456 -7.04 5.40 -18.68
C GLU A 456 -6.73 6.90 -18.78
N SER A 457 -5.80 7.42 -17.98
CA SER A 457 -5.36 8.82 -18.09
C SER A 457 -4.61 9.09 -19.39
N GLN A 458 -3.93 8.10 -19.96
CA GLN A 458 -3.32 8.19 -21.29
C GLN A 458 -4.37 8.20 -22.40
N HIS A 459 -5.42 7.38 -22.33
CA HIS A 459 -6.52 7.39 -23.28
C HIS A 459 -7.26 8.74 -23.25
N TYR A 460 -7.47 9.28 -22.07
CA TYR A 460 -8.10 10.58 -21.87
C TYR A 460 -7.27 11.70 -22.48
N MET A 461 -5.97 11.75 -22.19
CA MET A 461 -5.04 12.74 -22.78
C MET A 461 -4.90 12.58 -24.30
N ASN A 462 -4.96 11.36 -24.84
CA ASN A 462 -4.91 11.11 -26.28
C ASN A 462 -6.22 11.51 -26.98
N SER A 463 -7.39 11.36 -26.36
CA SER A 463 -8.67 11.81 -26.91
C SER A 463 -8.77 13.34 -27.02
N TYR A 464 -8.05 14.09 -26.17
CA TYR A 464 -7.90 15.54 -26.29
C TYR A 464 -6.92 15.94 -27.42
N ARG A 465 -5.94 15.10 -27.72
CA ARG A 465 -4.96 15.33 -28.78
C ARG A 465 -5.57 15.18 -30.17
N THR A 466 -6.42 14.16 -30.37
CA THR A 466 -7.10 13.90 -31.65
C THR A 466 -8.21 14.89 -31.97
N LYS A 467 -8.86 15.48 -30.94
CA LYS A 467 -9.90 16.52 -31.17
C LYS A 467 -9.33 17.93 -31.41
N GLY A 468 -8.03 18.13 -31.16
CA GLY A 468 -7.35 19.41 -31.40
C GLY A 468 -6.70 19.54 -32.78
N GLU A 469 -6.58 18.46 -33.56
CA GLU A 469 -5.99 18.46 -34.91
C GLU A 469 -7.04 18.58 -36.04
N THR A 470 -8.32 18.68 -35.70
CA THR A 470 -9.43 18.79 -36.68
C THR A 470 -10.24 20.08 -36.54
N LEU A 471 -9.59 21.20 -36.18
CA LEU A 471 -10.19 22.57 -36.28
C LEU A 471 -9.13 23.57 -36.75
#